data_fec0077ab8b44c9625c2c06b9650c1ac
#
_entry.id   fec0077ab8b44c9625c2c06b9650c1ac
#
_cell.length_a   1.000
_cell.length_b   1.000
_cell.length_c   1.000
_cell.angle_alpha   90.00
_cell.angle_beta   90.00
_cell.angle_gamma   90.00
#
_symmetry.space_group_name_H-M   'P 1'
#
loop_
_entity.id
_entity.type
_entity.pdbx_description
1 polymer ?
#
loop_
_entity_poly.entity_id
_entity_poly.type
_entity_poly.pdbx_seq_one_letter_code
_entity_poly.pdbx_strand_id
1 'polypeptide(L)'
;DISLLPVENSIEGTVGRTLDLLVSAKLKISAEISIPINHLLLRKVEGFNHITRVVAHSQALLQCQKWLDLRLPAVPRLAVESNGVAAQMAQQDEKIVAIAGKLAQEKYGLVSLANDIQNEKFNRTRFAALGKFEPDGCGTDQTSIIVGVRDQVGAMHKVVESFAKHRVSLRRFESR
;
A
#
# COMPACT_ATOMS: atom_id res chain seq x y z
N ASP A 1 20.54 10.62 -3.03
CA ASP A 1 19.20 10.21 -3.52
C ASP A 1 18.61 9.17 -2.57
N ILE A 2 17.32 9.29 -2.28
CA ILE A 2 16.54 8.35 -1.48
C ILE A 2 15.41 7.81 -2.37
N SER A 3 15.18 6.50 -2.31
CA SER A 3 14.05 5.84 -2.97
C SER A 3 13.07 5.33 -1.91
N LEU A 4 11.77 5.53 -2.13
CA LEU A 4 10.72 5.04 -1.25
C LEU A 4 9.99 3.89 -1.94
N LEU A 5 10.05 2.69 -1.35
CA LEU A 5 9.44 1.48 -1.92
C LEU A 5 8.46 0.84 -0.94
N PRO A 6 7.27 0.40 -1.42
CA PRO A 6 6.34 -0.34 -0.57
C PRO A 6 6.94 -1.72 -0.25
N VAL A 7 6.93 -2.10 1.02
CA VAL A 7 7.41 -3.40 1.49
C VAL A 7 6.29 -4.31 1.98
N GLU A 8 5.18 -3.72 2.42
CA GLU A 8 4.05 -4.44 2.97
C GLU A 8 2.77 -3.63 2.91
N ASN A 9 1.66 -4.31 2.64
CA ASN A 9 0.32 -3.79 2.90
C ASN A 9 -0.38 -4.69 3.93
N SER A 10 -1.10 -4.10 4.88
CA SER A 10 -1.71 -4.84 6.00
C SER A 10 -2.83 -5.81 5.56
N ILE A 11 -3.39 -5.65 4.35
CA ILE A 11 -4.44 -6.51 3.78
C ILE A 11 -3.82 -7.56 2.84
N GLU A 12 -2.89 -7.14 2.00
CA GLU A 12 -2.33 -7.96 0.92
C GLU A 12 -1.04 -8.69 1.30
N GLY A 13 -0.47 -8.28 2.43
CA GLY A 13 0.78 -8.84 2.89
C GLY A 13 2.02 -8.21 2.24
N THR A 14 3.04 -9.00 2.07
CA THR A 14 4.36 -8.57 1.65
C THR A 14 4.44 -8.24 0.16
N VAL A 15 5.11 -7.14 -0.19
CA VAL A 15 5.42 -6.79 -1.58
C VAL A 15 6.67 -7.55 -2.02
N GLY A 16 6.45 -8.78 -2.50
CA GLY A 16 7.52 -9.72 -2.81
C GLY A 16 8.58 -9.17 -3.75
N ARG A 17 8.20 -8.44 -4.81
CA ARG A 17 9.15 -7.84 -5.75
C ARG A 17 10.11 -6.85 -5.07
N THR A 18 9.65 -6.08 -4.09
CA THR A 18 10.52 -5.18 -3.32
C THR A 18 11.54 -5.97 -2.51
N LEU A 19 11.13 -7.06 -1.86
CA LEU A 19 12.06 -7.91 -1.12
C LEU A 19 13.10 -8.55 -2.02
N ASP A 20 12.71 -9.04 -3.21
CA ASP A 20 13.66 -9.62 -4.18
C ASP A 20 14.72 -8.61 -4.62
N LEU A 21 14.29 -7.36 -4.86
CA LEU A 21 15.21 -6.28 -5.22
C LEU A 21 16.17 -5.94 -4.06
N LEU A 22 15.71 -5.98 -2.82
CA LEU A 22 16.56 -5.70 -1.65
C LEU A 22 17.70 -6.73 -1.49
N VAL A 23 17.53 -7.98 -1.92
CA VAL A 23 18.58 -9.01 -1.88
C VAL A 23 19.80 -8.60 -2.72
N SER A 24 19.56 -7.98 -3.88
CA SER A 24 20.62 -7.58 -4.82
C SER A 24 21.05 -6.11 -4.72
N ALA A 25 20.24 -5.28 -4.04
CA ALA A 25 20.49 -3.85 -3.94
C ALA A 25 21.68 -3.55 -3.02
N LYS A 26 22.56 -2.64 -3.46
CA LYS A 26 23.65 -2.06 -2.63
C LYS A 26 23.16 -0.84 -1.83
N LEU A 27 21.87 -0.82 -1.47
CA LEU A 27 21.24 0.25 -0.70
C LEU A 27 20.86 -0.27 0.69
N LYS A 28 20.85 0.64 1.66
CA LYS A 28 20.42 0.35 3.04
C LYS A 28 19.03 0.92 3.28
N ILE A 29 18.28 0.28 4.17
CA ILE A 29 17.03 0.82 4.68
C ILE A 29 17.41 1.89 5.70
N SER A 30 17.11 3.15 5.37
CA SER A 30 17.44 4.31 6.21
C SER A 30 16.27 4.73 7.09
N ALA A 31 15.03 4.42 6.71
CA ALA A 31 13.83 4.69 7.49
C ALA A 31 12.66 3.82 7.03
N GLU A 32 11.65 3.70 7.88
CA GLU A 32 10.35 3.12 7.53
C GLU A 32 9.23 4.13 7.77
N ILE A 33 8.26 4.17 6.86
CA ILE A 33 7.08 5.02 6.93
C ILE A 33 5.84 4.17 6.76
N SER A 34 4.88 4.27 7.68
CA SER A 34 3.59 3.56 7.57
C SER A 34 2.48 4.57 7.28
N ILE A 35 1.86 4.43 6.12
CA ILE A 35 0.82 5.34 5.62
C ILE A 35 -0.54 4.66 5.69
N PRO A 36 -1.56 5.26 6.32
CA PRO A 36 -2.92 4.76 6.24
C PRO A 36 -3.47 4.93 4.82
N ILE A 37 -4.17 3.90 4.34
CA ILE A 37 -4.78 3.90 3.01
C ILE A 37 -6.29 4.09 3.18
N ASN A 38 -6.76 5.28 2.87
CA ASN A 38 -8.16 5.64 2.88
C ASN A 38 -8.64 5.89 1.46
N HIS A 39 -9.79 5.34 1.12
CA HIS A 39 -10.40 5.51 -0.18
C HIS A 39 -11.59 6.46 -0.10
N LEU A 40 -11.56 7.46 -0.97
CA LEU A 40 -12.65 8.44 -1.16
C LEU A 40 -13.34 8.16 -2.48
N LEU A 41 -14.65 8.42 -2.54
CA LEU A 41 -15.37 8.51 -3.81
C LEU A 41 -15.33 9.95 -4.28
N LEU A 42 -14.60 10.21 -5.35
CA LEU A 42 -14.30 11.55 -5.85
C LEU A 42 -15.03 11.84 -7.15
N ARG A 43 -15.49 13.07 -7.32
CA ARG A 43 -16.21 13.56 -8.49
C ARG A 43 -15.87 15.02 -8.77
N LYS A 44 -16.11 15.48 -10.01
CA LYS A 44 -15.95 16.88 -10.39
C LYS A 44 -17.03 17.80 -9.79
N VAL A 45 -18.23 17.27 -9.61
CA VAL A 45 -19.42 18.01 -9.12
C VAL A 45 -20.04 17.28 -7.92
N GLU A 46 -20.80 17.98 -7.11
CA GLU A 46 -21.54 17.41 -5.98
C GLU A 46 -22.69 16.50 -6.42
N GLY A 47 -23.07 15.58 -5.54
CA GLY A 47 -24.25 14.71 -5.70
C GLY A 47 -23.99 13.42 -6.48
N PHE A 48 -24.95 12.51 -6.38
CA PHE A 48 -24.89 11.14 -6.95
C PHE A 48 -25.67 11.00 -8.26
N ASN A 49 -26.32 12.06 -8.75
CA ASN A 49 -27.16 11.99 -9.95
C ASN A 49 -26.31 11.83 -11.21
N HIS A 50 -26.83 11.05 -12.18
CA HIS A 50 -26.22 10.85 -13.49
C HIS A 50 -24.80 10.26 -13.50
N ILE A 51 -24.41 9.52 -12.46
CA ILE A 51 -23.17 8.77 -12.47
C ILE A 51 -23.31 7.61 -13.45
N THR A 52 -22.43 7.56 -14.44
CA THR A 52 -22.42 6.49 -15.47
C THR A 52 -21.35 5.44 -15.22
N ARG A 53 -20.32 5.74 -14.44
CA ARG A 53 -19.19 4.82 -14.22
C ARG A 53 -18.42 5.12 -12.94
N VAL A 54 -18.00 4.06 -12.25
CA VAL A 54 -16.99 4.11 -11.18
C VAL A 54 -15.66 3.65 -11.76
N VAL A 55 -14.60 4.45 -11.59
CA VAL A 55 -13.25 4.17 -12.12
C VAL A 55 -12.23 4.14 -10.99
N ALA A 56 -11.38 3.11 -10.95
CA ALA A 56 -10.25 3.01 -10.02
C ALA A 56 -9.26 1.92 -10.48
N HIS A 57 -8.14 1.80 -9.79
CA HIS A 57 -7.30 0.61 -9.89
C HIS A 57 -8.09 -0.63 -9.43
N SER A 58 -7.87 -1.77 -10.06
CA SER A 58 -8.60 -3.02 -9.79
C SER A 58 -8.66 -3.37 -8.30
N GLN A 59 -7.56 -3.20 -7.60
CA GLN A 59 -7.41 -3.41 -6.18
C GLN A 59 -8.30 -2.48 -5.34
N ALA A 60 -8.38 -1.19 -5.67
CA ALA A 60 -9.25 -0.24 -4.98
C ALA A 60 -10.74 -0.55 -5.21
N LEU A 61 -11.12 -1.04 -6.40
CA LEU A 61 -12.47 -1.52 -6.67
C LEU A 61 -12.84 -2.71 -5.76
N LEU A 62 -11.92 -3.68 -5.59
CA LEU A 62 -12.12 -4.82 -4.68
C LEU A 62 -12.19 -4.39 -3.22
N GLN A 63 -11.31 -3.50 -2.79
CA GLN A 63 -11.27 -2.99 -1.42
C GLN A 63 -12.50 -2.16 -1.06
N CYS A 64 -13.22 -1.61 -2.03
CA CYS A 64 -14.43 -0.81 -1.84
C CYS A 64 -15.71 -1.53 -2.28
N GLN A 65 -15.63 -2.82 -2.63
CA GLN A 65 -16.70 -3.57 -3.25
C GLN A 65 -18.02 -3.53 -2.44
N LYS A 66 -17.98 -3.81 -1.14
CA LYS A 66 -19.17 -3.83 -0.27
C LYS A 66 -19.92 -2.50 -0.29
N TRP A 67 -19.18 -1.41 -0.21
CA TRP A 67 -19.76 -0.07 -0.25
C TRP A 67 -20.39 0.24 -1.61
N LEU A 68 -19.70 -0.12 -2.70
CA LEU A 68 -20.19 0.08 -4.06
C LEU A 68 -21.44 -0.75 -4.35
N ASP A 69 -21.49 -2.01 -3.90
CA ASP A 69 -22.66 -2.89 -4.07
C ASP A 69 -23.90 -2.35 -3.35
N LEU A 70 -23.70 -1.71 -2.21
CA LEU A 70 -24.78 -1.12 -1.44
C LEU A 70 -25.26 0.22 -1.99
N ARG A 71 -24.36 1.09 -2.44
CA ARG A 71 -24.67 2.49 -2.77
C ARG A 71 -24.79 2.77 -4.26
N LEU A 72 -24.09 2.03 -5.09
CA LEU A 72 -24.03 2.18 -6.54
C LEU A 72 -24.12 0.82 -7.26
N PRO A 73 -25.12 -0.04 -6.94
CA PRO A 73 -25.20 -1.42 -7.45
C PRO A 73 -25.32 -1.49 -8.98
N ALA A 74 -26.00 -0.53 -9.59
CA ALA A 74 -26.25 -0.51 -11.04
C ALA A 74 -25.20 0.24 -11.84
N VAL A 75 -24.18 0.85 -11.19
CA VAL A 75 -23.17 1.64 -11.89
C VAL A 75 -21.99 0.74 -12.29
N PRO A 76 -21.67 0.66 -13.59
CA PRO A 76 -20.54 -0.12 -14.09
C PRO A 76 -19.20 0.33 -13.48
N ARG A 77 -18.31 -0.64 -13.23
CA ARG A 77 -16.97 -0.43 -12.68
C ARG A 77 -15.92 -0.64 -13.77
N LEU A 78 -15.00 0.28 -13.90
CA LEU A 78 -13.90 0.22 -14.86
C LEU A 78 -12.57 0.23 -14.11
N ALA A 79 -11.78 -0.82 -14.31
CA ALA A 79 -10.41 -0.88 -13.82
C ALA A 79 -9.48 -0.09 -14.75
N VAL A 80 -8.58 0.70 -14.15
CA VAL A 80 -7.54 1.48 -14.82
C VAL A 80 -6.19 1.27 -14.14
N GLU A 81 -5.13 1.77 -14.76
CA GLU A 81 -3.74 1.54 -14.32
C GLU A 81 -3.43 2.07 -12.91
N SER A 82 -4.08 3.16 -12.49
CA SER A 82 -3.88 3.73 -11.16
C SER A 82 -5.08 4.57 -10.70
N ASN A 83 -5.19 4.77 -9.39
CA ASN A 83 -6.19 5.70 -8.81
C ASN A 83 -5.93 7.16 -9.22
N GLY A 84 -4.69 7.52 -9.57
CA GLY A 84 -4.36 8.82 -10.13
C GLY A 84 -4.97 9.04 -11.52
N VAL A 85 -4.89 8.03 -12.39
CA VAL A 85 -5.54 8.03 -13.72
C VAL A 85 -7.07 8.11 -13.55
N ALA A 86 -7.63 7.36 -12.61
CA ALA A 86 -9.06 7.43 -12.32
C ALA A 86 -9.51 8.84 -11.90
N ALA A 87 -8.76 9.49 -11.01
CA ALA A 87 -9.04 10.86 -10.59
C ALA A 87 -8.94 11.87 -11.74
N GLN A 88 -7.98 11.69 -12.65
CA GLN A 88 -7.85 12.51 -13.84
C GLN A 88 -9.07 12.34 -14.77
N MET A 89 -9.56 11.12 -14.96
CA MET A 89 -10.78 10.88 -15.75
C MET A 89 -12.02 11.53 -15.12
N ALA A 90 -12.18 11.45 -13.79
CA ALA A 90 -13.27 12.08 -13.08
C ALA A 90 -13.21 13.63 -13.15
N GLN A 91 -12.01 14.22 -13.27
CA GLN A 91 -11.83 15.64 -13.49
C GLN A 91 -12.32 16.07 -14.88
N GLN A 92 -12.12 15.22 -15.89
CA GLN A 92 -12.47 15.51 -17.29
C GLN A 92 -13.96 15.29 -17.60
N ASP A 93 -14.61 14.34 -16.91
CA ASP A 93 -16.02 13.99 -17.13
C ASP A 93 -16.77 13.96 -15.79
N GLU A 94 -17.75 14.85 -15.63
CA GLU A 94 -18.58 14.93 -14.42
C GLU A 94 -19.49 13.71 -14.18
N LYS A 95 -19.70 12.86 -15.18
CA LYS A 95 -20.48 11.61 -15.07
C LYS A 95 -19.66 10.45 -14.52
N ILE A 96 -18.34 10.61 -14.41
CA ILE A 96 -17.42 9.63 -13.85
C ILE A 96 -17.17 9.94 -12.37
N VAL A 97 -17.14 8.91 -11.55
CA VAL A 97 -16.62 8.95 -10.19
C VAL A 97 -15.36 8.10 -10.07
N ALA A 98 -14.38 8.59 -9.34
CA ALA A 98 -13.13 7.88 -9.10
C ALA A 98 -13.02 7.43 -7.64
N ILE A 99 -12.38 6.28 -7.41
CA ILE A 99 -11.90 5.93 -6.08
C ILE A 99 -10.43 6.30 -6.01
N ALA A 100 -10.09 7.24 -5.12
CA ALA A 100 -8.71 7.65 -4.90
C ALA A 100 -8.51 8.20 -3.47
N GLY A 101 -7.28 8.55 -3.13
CA GLY A 101 -6.94 9.14 -1.84
C GLY A 101 -7.06 10.67 -1.82
N LYS A 102 -6.92 11.26 -0.63
CA LYS A 102 -7.01 12.70 -0.39
C LYS A 102 -6.06 13.54 -1.26
N LEU A 103 -4.84 13.05 -1.48
CA LEU A 103 -3.88 13.75 -2.33
C LEU A 103 -4.38 13.92 -3.77
N ALA A 104 -5.07 12.92 -4.31
CA ALA A 104 -5.68 13.02 -5.64
C ALA A 104 -6.86 13.98 -5.65
N GLN A 105 -7.68 14.01 -4.59
CA GLN A 105 -8.74 15.00 -4.40
C GLN A 105 -8.20 16.42 -4.52
N GLU A 106 -7.17 16.73 -3.75
CA GLU A 106 -6.53 18.06 -3.72
C GLU A 106 -5.88 18.42 -5.07
N LYS A 107 -5.11 17.49 -5.64
CA LYS A 107 -4.39 17.70 -6.91
C LYS A 107 -5.32 17.99 -8.09
N TYR A 108 -6.45 17.29 -8.17
CA TYR A 108 -7.39 17.41 -9.30
C TYR A 108 -8.60 18.28 -9.00
N GLY A 109 -8.68 18.90 -7.81
CA GLY A 109 -9.79 19.77 -7.43
C GLY A 109 -11.14 19.06 -7.40
N LEU A 110 -11.16 17.79 -6.96
CA LEU A 110 -12.36 16.96 -6.95
C LEU A 110 -13.13 17.12 -5.62
N VAL A 111 -14.43 16.93 -5.68
CA VAL A 111 -15.32 16.87 -4.52
C VAL A 111 -15.37 15.43 -4.00
N SER A 112 -15.29 15.24 -2.70
CA SER A 112 -15.53 13.94 -2.08
C SER A 112 -17.02 13.73 -1.83
N LEU A 113 -17.61 12.75 -2.50
CA LEU A 113 -19.00 12.33 -2.28
C LEU A 113 -19.14 11.39 -1.08
N ALA A 114 -18.11 10.64 -0.77
CA ALA A 114 -18.04 9.76 0.40
C ALA A 114 -16.57 9.53 0.80
N ASN A 115 -16.36 9.40 2.11
CA ASN A 115 -15.05 9.16 2.71
C ASN A 115 -15.01 7.74 3.28
N ASP A 116 -13.80 7.18 3.37
CA ASP A 116 -13.52 5.90 4.03
C ASP A 116 -14.41 4.76 3.54
N ILE A 117 -14.55 4.65 2.21
CA ILE A 117 -15.43 3.67 1.56
C ILE A 117 -14.85 2.26 1.46
N GLN A 118 -13.61 2.05 1.94
CA GLN A 118 -12.96 0.75 1.95
C GLN A 118 -13.62 -0.23 2.93
N ASN A 119 -13.58 -1.52 2.57
CA ASN A 119 -14.14 -2.60 3.37
C ASN A 119 -13.44 -2.73 4.74
N GLU A 120 -12.11 -2.52 4.76
CA GLU A 120 -11.28 -2.67 5.95
C GLU A 120 -10.74 -1.30 6.40
N LYS A 121 -11.08 -0.90 7.63
CA LYS A 121 -10.78 0.43 8.16
C LYS A 121 -9.31 0.64 8.53
N PHE A 122 -8.55 -0.44 8.73
CA PHE A 122 -7.17 -0.38 9.22
C PHE A 122 -6.14 -0.72 8.15
N ASN A 123 -6.44 -0.40 6.88
CA ASN A 123 -5.50 -0.61 5.79
C ASN A 123 -4.31 0.36 5.90
N ARG A 124 -3.10 -0.19 5.94
CA ARG A 124 -1.85 0.58 5.96
C ARG A 124 -0.85 -0.04 5.00
N THR A 125 -0.10 0.82 4.34
CA THR A 125 1.07 0.40 3.55
C THR A 125 2.33 0.88 4.25
N ARG A 126 3.26 -0.04 4.47
CA ARG A 126 4.57 0.22 5.00
C ARG A 126 5.56 0.38 3.86
N PHE A 127 6.30 1.47 3.88
CA PHE A 127 7.33 1.81 2.91
C PHE A 127 8.69 1.81 3.57
N ALA A 128 9.70 1.32 2.85
CA ALA A 128 11.10 1.47 3.22
C ALA A 128 11.73 2.62 2.41
N ALA A 129 12.39 3.52 3.09
CA ALA A 129 13.26 4.52 2.49
C ALA A 129 14.66 3.93 2.31
N LEU A 130 15.13 3.86 1.07
CA LEU A 130 16.41 3.25 0.71
C LEU A 130 17.40 4.32 0.29
N GLY A 131 18.60 4.27 0.84
CA GLY A 131 19.67 5.21 0.53
C GLY A 131 21.06 4.58 0.66
N LYS A 132 22.09 5.36 0.34
CA LYS A 132 23.49 4.98 0.53
C LYS A 132 24.03 5.34 1.92
N PHE A 133 23.27 6.11 2.69
CA PHE A 133 23.65 6.52 4.03
C PHE A 133 23.04 5.59 5.09
N GLU A 134 23.69 5.48 6.21
CA GLU A 134 23.23 4.78 7.39
C GLU A 134 22.82 5.83 8.43
N PRO A 135 21.57 5.83 8.89
CA PRO A 135 21.14 6.79 9.91
C PRO A 135 21.77 6.45 11.25
N ASP A 136 21.95 7.46 12.09
CA ASP A 136 22.31 7.25 13.48
C ASP A 136 21.21 6.55 14.25
N GLY A 137 21.57 5.75 15.25
CA GLY A 137 20.61 5.06 16.12
C GLY A 137 19.78 6.04 16.94
N CYS A 138 18.45 5.84 16.98
CA CYS A 138 17.53 6.69 17.74
C CYS A 138 16.93 5.98 18.97
N GLY A 139 17.33 4.73 19.25
CA GLY A 139 16.86 3.93 20.38
C GLY A 139 15.52 3.22 20.19
N THR A 140 14.81 3.49 19.08
CA THR A 140 13.58 2.80 18.67
C THR A 140 13.73 2.12 17.32
N ASP A 141 14.97 1.76 16.98
CA ASP A 141 15.35 1.25 15.68
C ASP A 141 14.93 -0.20 15.48
N GLN A 142 14.80 -0.56 14.22
CA GLN A 142 14.63 -1.95 13.78
C GLN A 142 15.73 -2.29 12.78
N THR A 143 16.22 -3.52 12.85
CA THR A 143 17.22 -4.02 11.91
C THR A 143 16.58 -5.05 11.00
N SER A 144 16.70 -4.87 9.69
CA SER A 144 16.31 -5.87 8.69
C SER A 144 17.53 -6.67 8.26
N ILE A 145 17.41 -8.00 8.30
CA ILE A 145 18.49 -8.92 7.96
C ILE A 145 18.00 -9.89 6.88
N ILE A 146 18.83 -10.11 5.87
CA ILE A 146 18.62 -11.14 4.87
C ILE A 146 19.59 -12.29 5.18
N VAL A 147 19.06 -13.50 5.38
CA VAL A 147 19.83 -14.68 5.73
C VAL A 147 19.67 -15.75 4.66
N GLY A 148 20.75 -16.11 4.00
CA GLY A 148 20.79 -17.27 3.11
C GLY A 148 21.09 -18.54 3.90
N VAL A 149 20.27 -19.57 3.74
CA VAL A 149 20.47 -20.88 4.36
C VAL A 149 20.55 -21.98 3.30
N ARG A 150 21.28 -23.05 3.60
CA ARG A 150 21.27 -24.24 2.75
C ARG A 150 19.93 -24.97 2.93
N ASP A 151 19.42 -25.57 1.86
CA ASP A 151 18.22 -26.40 1.92
C ASP A 151 18.54 -27.73 2.61
N GLN A 152 18.31 -27.74 3.92
CA GLN A 152 18.50 -28.95 4.77
C GLN A 152 17.59 -28.90 6.00
N VAL A 153 17.24 -30.08 6.50
CA VAL A 153 16.40 -30.21 7.71
C VAL A 153 17.03 -29.45 8.87
N GLY A 154 16.23 -28.60 9.53
CA GLY A 154 16.65 -27.81 10.68
C GLY A 154 17.43 -26.53 10.38
N ALA A 155 17.65 -26.16 9.11
CA ALA A 155 18.38 -24.94 8.76
C ALA A 155 17.73 -23.68 9.36
N MET A 156 16.42 -23.53 9.21
CA MET A 156 15.67 -22.41 9.78
C MET A 156 15.65 -22.41 11.30
N HIS A 157 15.56 -23.60 11.92
CA HIS A 157 15.63 -23.71 13.37
C HIS A 157 16.93 -23.12 13.92
N LYS A 158 18.09 -23.42 13.30
CA LYS A 158 19.39 -22.87 13.71
C LYS A 158 19.44 -21.34 13.63
N VAL A 159 18.81 -20.76 12.60
CA VAL A 159 18.73 -19.28 12.47
C VAL A 159 17.94 -18.69 13.64
N VAL A 160 16.73 -19.21 13.89
CA VAL A 160 15.85 -18.69 14.95
C VAL A 160 16.46 -18.92 16.34
N GLU A 161 17.08 -20.07 16.57
CA GLU A 161 17.80 -20.41 17.81
C GLU A 161 18.91 -19.39 18.11
N SER A 162 19.64 -18.95 17.08
CA SER A 162 20.71 -17.95 17.26
C SER A 162 20.16 -16.63 17.79
N PHE A 163 19.03 -16.15 17.27
CA PHE A 163 18.38 -14.95 17.81
C PHE A 163 17.89 -15.12 19.24
N ALA A 164 17.26 -16.26 19.54
CA ALA A 164 16.79 -16.59 20.89
C ALA A 164 17.94 -16.63 21.91
N LYS A 165 19.06 -17.27 21.56
CA LYS A 165 20.27 -17.37 22.37
C LYS A 165 20.86 -16.01 22.74
N HIS A 166 20.78 -15.04 21.81
CA HIS A 166 21.27 -13.69 22.02
C HIS A 166 20.19 -12.71 22.51
N ARG A 167 19.01 -13.24 22.92
CA ARG A 167 17.87 -12.45 23.41
C ARG A 167 17.39 -11.38 22.44
N VAL A 168 17.52 -11.62 21.14
CA VAL A 168 17.00 -10.75 20.08
C VAL A 168 15.59 -11.17 19.72
N SER A 169 14.64 -10.24 19.85
CA SER A 169 13.25 -10.47 19.48
C SER A 169 13.04 -10.29 17.99
N LEU A 170 12.52 -11.33 17.33
CA LEU A 170 12.11 -11.25 15.93
C LEU A 170 10.68 -10.68 15.86
N ARG A 171 10.51 -9.51 15.30
CA ARG A 171 9.19 -8.89 15.10
C ARG A 171 8.50 -9.39 13.84
N ARG A 172 9.30 -9.76 12.86
CA ARG A 172 8.82 -10.25 11.56
C ARG A 172 9.78 -11.29 11.01
N PHE A 173 9.21 -12.29 10.37
CA PHE A 173 9.94 -13.33 9.69
C PHE A 173 9.24 -13.64 8.36
N GLU A 174 10.00 -13.69 7.28
CA GLU A 174 9.51 -14.00 5.94
C GLU A 174 10.53 -14.90 5.23
N SER A 175 10.07 -15.95 4.57
CA SER A 175 10.91 -16.84 3.77
C SER A 175 10.55 -16.75 2.29
N ARG A 176 11.55 -16.86 1.46
CA ARG A 176 11.40 -16.87 -0.01
C ARG A 176 12.38 -17.85 -0.61
#